data_81fa54241c19dba57e72ad23fa1087cd
#
_entry.id   81fa54241c19dba57e72ad23fa1087cd
#
_cell.length_a   1.000
_cell.length_b   1.000
_cell.length_c   1.000
_cell.angle_alpha   90.00
_cell.angle_beta   90.00
_cell.angle_gamma   90.00
#
_symmetry.space_group_name_H-M   'P 1'
#
loop_
_entity.id
_entity.type
_entity.pdbx_description
1 polymer ?
#
loop_
_entity_poly.entity_id
_entity_poly.type
_entity_poly.pdbx_seq_one_letter_code
_entity_poly.pdbx_strand_id
1 'polypeptide(L)'
;NAPNQASRFTFHVRTLKEETLKALGKSKVLSTFTVDSPIPFDITNLIDKLKEDDTKKGVGANGREVKGEWEGKLTRFISRLETKIMDKRYGFLFQPNSKTSDYNWLSILLCRLIGVDNDKKGIKIIDFSEVPSDVLPIVTGIISRLLFDVQIWMKDEKRIPFAVLCDEAHLYLPTQEDADSIQKQALGNFERIAKEGRKYGMSLVVISQRPSDVSKTILSQCNNFLALRLSNDRDKSVIRNLLPDALKGVLEQLPLLDVGEAIAVGDAILLPSRIRLKQPELKPISSTKNFWIEWENKKADNNAIIDAVENMRCQTKEQVID
;
A
#
# COMPACT_ATOMS: atom_id res chain seq x y z
N ASN A 1 -29.08 9.23 -21.51
CA ASN A 1 -28.39 10.41 -21.53
C ASN A 1 -26.86 10.30 -21.50
N ALA A 2 -26.36 9.25 -22.11
CA ALA A 2 -24.95 9.02 -22.31
C ALA A 2 -24.19 10.10 -23.12
N PRO A 3 -24.79 10.82 -24.11
CA PRO A 3 -24.07 11.81 -24.90
C PRO A 3 -23.54 12.99 -24.08
N ASN A 4 -24.28 13.44 -23.09
CA ASN A 4 -23.86 14.59 -22.26
C ASN A 4 -22.76 14.23 -21.26
N GLN A 5 -22.76 13.01 -20.73
CA GLN A 5 -21.66 12.54 -19.86
C GLN A 5 -20.37 12.33 -20.65
N ALA A 6 -20.46 11.74 -21.84
CA ALA A 6 -19.29 11.52 -22.69
C ALA A 6 -18.66 12.82 -23.18
N SER A 7 -19.47 13.84 -23.54
CA SER A 7 -18.97 15.16 -23.96
C SER A 7 -18.31 15.93 -22.80
N ARG A 8 -18.87 15.85 -21.58
CA ARG A 8 -18.26 16.45 -20.37
C ARG A 8 -16.93 15.79 -20.05
N PHE A 9 -16.89 14.47 -20.03
CA PHE A 9 -15.68 13.72 -19.78
C PHE A 9 -14.58 14.07 -20.83
N THR A 10 -14.93 14.12 -22.09
CA THR A 10 -14.01 14.49 -23.17
C THR A 10 -13.48 15.91 -22.99
N PHE A 11 -14.32 16.85 -22.55
CA PHE A 11 -13.90 18.24 -22.29
C PHE A 11 -12.88 18.31 -21.15
N HIS A 12 -13.14 17.68 -20.02
CA HIS A 12 -12.21 17.69 -18.89
C HIS A 12 -10.86 17.03 -19.23
N VAL A 13 -10.87 15.91 -19.90
CA VAL A 13 -9.64 15.25 -20.38
C VAL A 13 -8.86 16.13 -21.34
N ARG A 14 -9.54 16.84 -22.23
CA ARG A 14 -8.90 17.76 -23.18
C ARG A 14 -8.26 18.94 -22.46
N THR A 15 -8.96 19.57 -21.52
CA THR A 15 -8.44 20.69 -20.71
C THR A 15 -7.24 20.25 -19.88
N LEU A 16 -7.32 19.10 -19.23
CA LEU A 16 -6.20 18.53 -18.46
C LEU A 16 -4.99 18.24 -19.37
N LYS A 17 -5.24 17.74 -20.58
CA LYS A 17 -4.22 17.54 -21.61
C LYS A 17 -3.50 18.83 -21.98
N GLU A 18 -4.26 19.90 -22.26
CA GLU A 18 -3.71 21.19 -22.68
C GLU A 18 -2.89 21.85 -21.55
N GLU A 19 -3.36 21.80 -20.31
CA GLU A 19 -2.64 22.33 -19.15
C GLU A 19 -1.35 21.52 -18.87
N THR A 20 -1.43 20.20 -18.97
CA THR A 20 -0.27 19.33 -18.80
C THR A 20 0.77 19.53 -19.92
N LEU A 21 0.31 19.79 -21.15
CA LEU A 21 1.16 20.15 -22.28
C LEU A 21 2.00 21.39 -22.01
N LYS A 22 1.35 22.43 -21.50
CA LYS A 22 2.02 23.69 -21.14
C LYS A 22 3.05 23.49 -20.04
N ALA A 23 2.73 22.69 -19.02
CA ALA A 23 3.61 22.43 -17.89
C ALA A 23 4.83 21.56 -18.26
N LEU A 24 4.66 20.58 -19.13
CA LEU A 24 5.71 19.60 -19.46
C LEU A 24 6.60 19.97 -20.65
N GLY A 25 6.19 20.92 -21.49
CA GLY A 25 6.97 21.36 -22.66
C GLY A 25 7.31 20.25 -23.67
N LYS A 26 6.66 19.07 -23.60
CA LYS A 26 6.99 17.87 -24.38
C LYS A 26 5.80 17.37 -25.19
N SER A 27 5.77 17.70 -26.45
CA SER A 27 4.66 17.35 -27.37
C SER A 27 4.50 15.84 -27.68
N LYS A 28 5.57 15.03 -27.60
CA LYS A 28 5.53 13.61 -28.00
C LYS A 28 4.79 12.68 -27.03
N VAL A 29 4.80 12.96 -25.72
CA VAL A 29 4.15 12.11 -24.69
C VAL A 29 2.64 12.24 -24.74
N LEU A 30 2.13 13.26 -25.40
CA LEU A 30 0.76 13.75 -25.23
C LEU A 30 -0.19 13.36 -26.35
N SER A 31 0.32 12.84 -27.46
CA SER A 31 -0.54 12.25 -28.51
C SER A 31 -1.26 10.98 -28.04
N THR A 32 -0.65 10.25 -27.08
CA THR A 32 -1.17 8.99 -26.50
C THR A 32 -1.64 9.12 -25.06
N PHE A 33 -1.70 10.33 -24.51
CA PHE A 33 -2.11 10.59 -23.13
C PHE A 33 -3.56 10.15 -22.87
N THR A 34 -3.77 9.36 -21.83
CA THR A 34 -5.08 8.88 -21.38
C THR A 34 -5.37 9.32 -19.94
N VAL A 35 -6.59 9.07 -19.46
CA VAL A 35 -6.97 9.33 -18.05
C VAL A 35 -6.09 8.58 -17.06
N ASP A 36 -5.60 7.41 -17.46
CA ASP A 36 -4.75 6.55 -16.62
C ASP A 36 -3.26 6.87 -16.72
N SER A 37 -2.89 7.85 -17.56
CA SER A 37 -1.48 8.25 -17.68
C SER A 37 -1.01 8.95 -16.39
N PRO A 38 0.09 8.50 -15.76
CA PRO A 38 0.61 9.13 -14.56
C PRO A 38 1.18 10.52 -14.90
N ILE A 39 0.58 11.55 -14.33
CA ILE A 39 0.98 12.94 -14.50
C ILE A 39 1.19 13.59 -13.14
N PRO A 40 2.16 14.49 -13.01
CA PRO A 40 2.27 15.33 -11.83
C PRO A 40 1.09 16.30 -11.76
N PHE A 41 0.54 16.52 -10.58
CA PHE A 41 -0.49 17.51 -10.33
C PHE A 41 -0.25 18.18 -8.98
N ASP A 42 -0.73 19.40 -8.84
CA ASP A 42 -0.65 20.14 -7.59
C ASP A 42 -1.92 19.93 -6.76
N ILE A 43 -1.78 19.20 -5.65
CA ILE A 43 -2.89 18.92 -4.73
C ILE A 43 -3.22 20.11 -3.82
N THR A 44 -2.29 21.06 -3.66
CA THR A 44 -2.47 22.18 -2.72
C THR A 44 -3.63 23.08 -3.12
N ASN A 45 -3.87 23.23 -4.42
CA ASN A 45 -4.97 24.02 -4.96
C ASN A 45 -6.33 23.30 -4.98
N LEU A 46 -6.38 22.01 -4.60
CA LEU A 46 -7.60 21.21 -4.71
C LEU A 46 -8.73 21.76 -3.84
N ILE A 47 -8.43 22.14 -2.59
CA ILE A 47 -9.43 22.67 -1.65
C ILE A 47 -10.05 23.97 -2.16
N ASP A 48 -9.23 24.88 -2.66
CA ASP A 48 -9.70 26.18 -3.15
C ASP A 48 -10.59 26.02 -4.37
N LYS A 49 -10.23 25.11 -5.28
CA LYS A 49 -11.06 24.75 -6.43
C LYS A 49 -12.41 24.13 -6.02
N LEU A 50 -12.41 23.23 -5.05
CA LEU A 50 -13.64 22.63 -4.54
C LEU A 50 -14.54 23.66 -3.86
N LYS A 51 -13.97 24.62 -3.11
CA LYS A 51 -14.72 25.74 -2.52
C LYS A 51 -15.29 26.68 -3.58
N GLU A 52 -14.51 26.98 -4.61
CA GLU A 52 -14.98 27.77 -5.75
C GLU A 52 -16.18 27.08 -6.42
N ASP A 53 -16.11 25.78 -6.70
CA ASP A 53 -17.19 25.02 -7.31
C ASP A 53 -18.42 24.91 -6.38
N ASP A 54 -18.24 24.76 -5.06
CA ASP A 54 -19.33 24.69 -4.06
C ASP A 54 -20.08 26.01 -3.90
N THR A 55 -19.44 27.14 -4.25
CA THR A 55 -20.04 28.50 -4.16
C THR A 55 -20.46 29.07 -5.50
N LYS A 56 -20.01 28.46 -6.62
CA LYS A 56 -20.22 28.96 -7.97
C LYS A 56 -21.68 28.88 -8.37
N LYS A 57 -22.25 30.04 -8.71
CA LYS A 57 -23.59 30.14 -9.26
C LYS A 57 -23.62 29.88 -10.76
N GLY A 58 -24.71 29.31 -11.22
CA GLY A 58 -24.98 29.14 -12.65
C GLY A 58 -25.62 30.38 -13.26
N VAL A 59 -25.60 30.51 -14.58
CA VAL A 59 -26.30 31.54 -15.33
C VAL A 59 -27.48 30.88 -16.06
N GLY A 60 -28.68 31.29 -15.75
CA GLY A 60 -29.90 30.82 -16.42
C GLY A 60 -30.08 31.43 -17.81
N ALA A 61 -31.04 30.91 -18.59
CA ALA A 61 -31.32 31.32 -19.98
C ALA A 61 -31.62 32.83 -20.13
N ASN A 62 -32.06 33.50 -19.08
CA ASN A 62 -32.39 34.93 -19.06
C ASN A 62 -31.28 35.80 -18.42
N GLY A 63 -30.07 35.31 -18.30
CA GLY A 63 -28.96 36.01 -17.66
C GLY A 63 -29.06 36.16 -16.16
N ARG A 64 -30.08 35.59 -15.51
CA ARG A 64 -30.25 35.63 -14.05
C ARG A 64 -29.37 34.53 -13.41
N GLU A 65 -28.84 34.87 -12.23
CA GLU A 65 -28.15 33.86 -11.40
C GLU A 65 -29.13 32.75 -11.02
N VAL A 66 -28.71 31.51 -11.23
CA VAL A 66 -29.44 30.32 -10.81
C VAL A 66 -28.51 29.47 -9.96
N LYS A 67 -29.08 28.55 -9.21
CA LYS A 67 -28.29 27.62 -8.39
C LYS A 67 -27.26 26.88 -9.23
N GLY A 68 -26.01 26.94 -8.79
CA GLY A 68 -24.90 26.22 -9.45
C GLY A 68 -25.04 24.69 -9.37
N GLU A 69 -24.39 23.99 -10.26
CA GLU A 69 -24.46 22.52 -10.31
C GLU A 69 -23.99 21.89 -8.99
N TRP A 70 -22.96 22.44 -8.38
CA TRP A 70 -22.31 21.93 -7.16
C TRP A 70 -22.60 22.77 -5.92
N GLU A 71 -23.31 23.89 -6.04
CA GLU A 71 -23.57 24.81 -4.96
C GLU A 71 -24.17 24.12 -3.73
N GLY A 72 -23.44 24.17 -2.61
CA GLY A 72 -23.79 23.57 -1.33
C GLY A 72 -23.73 22.03 -1.27
N LYS A 73 -23.26 21.34 -2.33
CA LYS A 73 -23.18 19.88 -2.36
C LYS A 73 -21.84 19.34 -1.86
N LEU A 74 -20.78 20.14 -1.94
CA LEU A 74 -19.43 19.74 -1.62
C LEU A 74 -19.01 20.11 -0.19
N THR A 75 -19.77 20.94 0.52
CA THR A 75 -19.40 21.48 1.84
C THR A 75 -18.95 20.42 2.84
N ARG A 76 -19.69 19.32 2.98
CA ARG A 76 -19.32 18.23 3.90
C ARG A 76 -18.07 17.48 3.46
N PHE A 77 -17.90 17.29 2.15
CA PHE A 77 -16.71 16.66 1.58
C PHE A 77 -15.47 17.52 1.83
N ILE A 78 -15.57 18.82 1.54
CA ILE A 78 -14.49 19.81 1.77
C ILE A 78 -14.07 19.79 3.23
N SER A 79 -15.00 19.89 4.17
CA SER A 79 -14.69 19.89 5.60
C SER A 79 -13.95 18.62 6.05
N ARG A 80 -14.36 17.44 5.56
CA ARG A 80 -13.67 16.18 5.85
C ARG A 80 -12.27 16.14 5.23
N LEU A 81 -12.13 16.62 3.99
CA LEU A 81 -10.86 16.64 3.29
C LEU A 81 -9.87 17.60 3.98
N GLU A 82 -10.33 18.80 4.39
CA GLU A 82 -9.52 19.75 5.16
C GLU A 82 -9.02 19.13 6.47
N THR A 83 -9.88 18.43 7.20
CA THR A 83 -9.49 17.73 8.43
C THR A 83 -8.37 16.70 8.16
N LYS A 84 -8.46 15.95 7.07
CA LYS A 84 -7.43 14.98 6.68
C LYS A 84 -6.12 15.65 6.23
N ILE A 85 -6.21 16.77 5.50
CA ILE A 85 -5.02 17.51 5.03
C ILE A 85 -4.27 18.17 6.21
N MET A 86 -5.01 18.62 7.23
CA MET A 86 -4.40 19.22 8.43
C MET A 86 -3.78 18.21 9.39
N ASP A 87 -4.17 16.94 9.31
CA ASP A 87 -3.63 15.88 10.13
C ASP A 87 -2.22 15.50 9.65
N LYS A 88 -1.21 15.74 10.49
CA LYS A 88 0.20 15.48 10.18
C LYS A 88 0.50 14.04 9.75
N ARG A 89 -0.28 13.07 10.22
CA ARG A 89 -0.15 11.66 9.85
C ARG A 89 -0.40 11.40 8.36
N TYR A 90 -1.16 12.29 7.69
CA TYR A 90 -1.39 12.25 6.25
C TYR A 90 -0.48 13.20 5.47
N GLY A 91 0.49 13.84 6.14
CA GLY A 91 1.38 14.81 5.53
C GLY A 91 2.12 14.25 4.30
N PHE A 92 2.50 12.98 4.34
CA PHE A 92 3.16 12.31 3.21
C PHE A 92 2.30 12.25 1.93
N LEU A 93 0.97 12.35 2.05
CA LEU A 93 0.04 12.40 0.92
C LEU A 93 -0.27 13.83 0.48
N PHE A 94 -0.49 14.73 1.44
CA PHE A 94 -1.07 16.05 1.20
C PHE A 94 -0.07 17.22 1.30
N GLN A 95 1.13 16.97 1.80
CA GLN A 95 2.22 17.93 1.88
C GLN A 95 3.44 17.44 1.10
N PRO A 96 3.28 17.26 -0.24
CA PRO A 96 4.35 16.69 -1.04
C PRO A 96 5.55 17.64 -1.11
N ASN A 97 6.74 17.07 -1.19
CA ASN A 97 7.95 17.83 -1.49
C ASN A 97 7.81 18.46 -2.88
N SER A 98 8.32 19.68 -3.07
CA SER A 98 8.30 20.41 -4.35
C SER A 98 8.82 19.58 -5.53
N LYS A 99 9.77 18.66 -5.30
CA LYS A 99 10.31 17.75 -6.32
C LYS A 99 9.28 16.77 -6.87
N THR A 100 8.16 16.52 -6.16
CA THR A 100 7.12 15.58 -6.63
C THR A 100 6.37 16.10 -7.86
N SER A 101 6.42 17.41 -8.10
CA SER A 101 5.85 18.05 -9.30
C SER A 101 6.75 17.88 -10.55
N ASP A 102 7.99 17.41 -10.37
CA ASP A 102 8.88 17.20 -11.51
C ASP A 102 8.43 15.98 -12.33
N TYR A 103 8.46 16.14 -13.65
CA TYR A 103 8.09 15.06 -14.58
C TYR A 103 8.84 13.75 -14.34
N ASN A 104 10.12 13.82 -13.98
CA ASN A 104 10.99 12.67 -13.77
C ASN A 104 10.87 12.07 -12.36
N TRP A 105 10.12 12.68 -11.46
CA TRP A 105 10.04 12.23 -10.07
C TRP A 105 9.57 10.78 -9.93
N LEU A 106 8.54 10.40 -10.66
CA LEU A 106 8.03 9.01 -10.64
C LEU A 106 9.09 8.00 -11.07
N SER A 107 9.87 8.33 -12.10
CA SER A 107 10.97 7.48 -12.55
C SER A 107 12.03 7.31 -11.47
N ILE A 108 12.40 8.40 -10.79
CA ILE A 108 13.37 8.39 -9.68
C ILE A 108 12.83 7.55 -8.53
N LEU A 109 11.56 7.72 -8.16
CA LEU A 109 10.92 6.93 -7.10
C LEU A 109 10.97 5.44 -7.43
N LEU A 110 10.55 5.05 -8.63
CA LEU A 110 10.53 3.64 -9.06
C LEU A 110 11.93 3.03 -9.13
N CYS A 111 12.93 3.79 -9.61
CA CYS A 111 14.33 3.37 -9.58
C CYS A 111 14.80 3.08 -8.15
N ARG A 112 14.43 3.92 -7.19
CA ARG A 112 14.75 3.70 -5.76
C ARG A 112 14.03 2.49 -5.19
N LEU A 113 12.74 2.32 -5.46
CA LEU A 113 11.94 1.20 -4.97
C LEU A 113 12.45 -0.14 -5.51
N ILE A 114 12.81 -0.21 -6.80
CA ILE A 114 13.33 -1.42 -7.44
C ILE A 114 14.82 -1.64 -7.11
N GLY A 115 15.52 -0.60 -6.66
CA GLY A 115 16.93 -0.71 -6.26
C GLY A 115 17.94 -0.62 -7.40
N VAL A 116 17.57 0.06 -8.51
CA VAL A 116 18.47 0.27 -9.67
C VAL A 116 19.25 1.58 -9.62
N ASP A 117 18.99 2.41 -8.62
CA ASP A 117 19.68 3.69 -8.40
C ASP A 117 21.08 3.55 -7.77
N ASN A 118 21.39 2.37 -7.26
CA ASN A 118 22.67 2.02 -6.68
C ASN A 118 23.15 0.69 -7.26
N ASP A 119 24.46 0.56 -7.49
CA ASP A 119 25.10 -0.70 -7.93
C ASP A 119 24.97 -1.85 -6.90
N LYS A 120 24.44 -1.56 -5.73
CA LYS A 120 24.23 -2.54 -4.66
C LYS A 120 22.85 -3.18 -4.80
N LYS A 121 22.82 -4.43 -5.19
CA LYS A 121 21.65 -5.30 -5.04
C LYS A 121 21.36 -5.48 -3.56
N GLY A 122 20.09 -5.45 -3.17
CA GLY A 122 19.74 -5.60 -1.77
C GLY A 122 18.24 -5.53 -1.50
N ILE A 123 17.91 -5.48 -0.22
CA ILE A 123 16.56 -5.36 0.26
C ILE A 123 16.23 -3.87 0.40
N LYS A 124 15.08 -3.46 -0.14
CA LYS A 124 14.48 -2.15 0.12
C LYS A 124 13.36 -2.33 1.12
N ILE A 125 13.41 -1.59 2.20
CA ILE A 125 12.39 -1.63 3.26
C ILE A 125 11.55 -0.36 3.16
N ILE A 126 10.24 -0.54 3.13
CA ILE A 126 9.25 0.54 3.23
C ILE A 126 8.56 0.36 4.58
N ASP A 127 8.81 1.29 5.48
CA ASP A 127 8.20 1.27 6.80
C ASP A 127 6.86 2.00 6.79
N PHE A 128 5.81 1.30 7.19
CA PHE A 128 4.44 1.81 7.28
C PHE A 128 3.95 1.96 8.72
N SER A 129 4.82 1.85 9.72
CA SER A 129 4.42 1.85 11.15
C SER A 129 3.66 3.11 11.58
N GLU A 130 3.92 4.25 10.93
CA GLU A 130 3.25 5.52 11.22
C GLU A 130 2.09 5.84 10.27
N VAL A 131 1.83 4.98 9.28
CA VAL A 131 0.73 5.19 8.32
C VAL A 131 -0.59 4.79 8.96
N PRO A 132 -1.61 5.67 8.97
CA PRO A 132 -2.92 5.34 9.51
C PRO A 132 -3.54 4.12 8.81
N SER A 133 -4.18 3.25 9.58
CA SER A 133 -4.74 1.98 9.11
C SER A 133 -5.80 2.13 8.03
N ASP A 134 -6.52 3.26 7.99
CA ASP A 134 -7.55 3.56 6.99
C ASP A 134 -6.97 3.86 5.59
N VAL A 135 -5.71 4.32 5.50
CA VAL A 135 -5.04 4.58 4.20
C VAL A 135 -3.98 3.55 3.86
N LEU A 136 -3.55 2.74 4.80
CA LEU A 136 -2.49 1.74 4.58
C LEU A 136 -2.80 0.81 3.39
N PRO A 137 -4.01 0.20 3.26
CA PRO A 137 -4.34 -0.62 2.10
C PRO A 137 -4.26 0.14 0.78
N ILE A 138 -4.65 1.42 0.78
CA ILE A 138 -4.62 2.27 -0.43
C ILE A 138 -3.18 2.52 -0.87
N VAL A 139 -2.34 2.95 0.06
CA VAL A 139 -0.92 3.28 -0.22
C VAL A 139 -0.17 2.04 -0.71
N THR A 140 -0.31 0.92 -0.01
CA THR A 140 0.31 -0.35 -0.41
C THR A 140 -0.23 -0.85 -1.75
N GLY A 141 -1.54 -0.70 -2.01
CA GLY A 141 -2.16 -1.03 -3.28
C GLY A 141 -1.66 -0.17 -4.44
N ILE A 142 -1.43 1.13 -4.24
CA ILE A 142 -0.86 2.02 -5.24
C ILE A 142 0.61 1.64 -5.52
N ILE A 143 1.41 1.40 -4.49
CA ILE A 143 2.82 1.00 -4.64
C ILE A 143 2.89 -0.32 -5.41
N SER A 144 2.10 -1.32 -5.04
CA SER A 144 2.07 -2.62 -5.71
C SER A 144 1.66 -2.49 -7.19
N ARG A 145 0.67 -1.64 -7.49
CA ARG A 145 0.26 -1.32 -8.86
C ARG A 145 1.42 -0.69 -9.66
N LEU A 146 2.06 0.35 -9.13
CA LEU A 146 3.15 1.03 -9.81
C LEU A 146 4.34 0.10 -10.09
N LEU A 147 4.69 -0.76 -9.13
CA LEU A 147 5.73 -1.76 -9.30
C LEU A 147 5.38 -2.78 -10.37
N PHE A 148 4.12 -3.20 -10.45
CA PHE A 148 3.67 -4.14 -11.46
C PHE A 148 3.58 -3.49 -12.85
N ASP A 149 3.02 -2.29 -12.95
CA ASP A 149 2.87 -1.56 -14.21
C ASP A 149 4.25 -1.29 -14.83
N VAL A 150 5.27 -0.89 -14.05
CA VAL A 150 6.61 -0.67 -14.60
C VAL A 150 7.20 -1.94 -15.19
N GLN A 151 6.97 -3.11 -14.59
CA GLN A 151 7.42 -4.40 -15.11
C GLN A 151 6.70 -4.78 -16.42
N ILE A 152 5.40 -4.46 -16.53
CA ILE A 152 4.66 -4.68 -17.78
C ILE A 152 5.22 -3.82 -18.92
N TRP A 153 5.50 -2.54 -18.65
CA TRP A 153 5.97 -1.59 -19.65
C TRP A 153 7.47 -1.72 -19.96
N MET A 154 8.23 -2.44 -19.12
CA MET A 154 9.63 -2.72 -19.38
C MET A 154 9.80 -3.79 -20.47
N LYS A 155 10.78 -3.61 -21.36
CA LYS A 155 11.13 -4.63 -22.36
C LYS A 155 11.65 -5.89 -21.67
N ASP A 156 11.33 -7.06 -22.21
CA ASP A 156 11.61 -8.36 -21.60
C ASP A 156 13.09 -8.54 -21.23
N GLU A 157 13.98 -8.17 -22.14
CA GLU A 157 15.43 -8.28 -21.94
C GLU A 157 16.01 -7.32 -20.88
N LYS A 158 15.22 -6.31 -20.46
CA LYS A 158 15.61 -5.31 -19.47
C LYS A 158 14.90 -5.47 -18.13
N ARG A 159 13.99 -6.45 -18.01
CA ARG A 159 13.28 -6.69 -16.75
C ARG A 159 14.23 -7.13 -15.65
N ILE A 160 14.04 -6.55 -14.48
CA ILE A 160 14.79 -6.89 -13.29
C ILE A 160 13.84 -7.67 -12.37
N PRO A 161 14.04 -8.97 -12.16
CA PRO A 161 13.18 -9.76 -11.30
C PRO A 161 13.37 -9.35 -9.85
N PHE A 162 12.25 -9.24 -9.11
CA PHE A 162 12.25 -8.97 -7.67
C PHE A 162 11.04 -9.60 -6.97
N ALA A 163 11.15 -9.74 -5.65
CA ALA A 163 10.09 -10.21 -4.79
C ALA A 163 9.54 -9.07 -3.93
N VAL A 164 8.23 -8.99 -3.80
CA VAL A 164 7.55 -8.10 -2.86
C VAL A 164 7.22 -8.91 -1.62
N LEU A 165 7.86 -8.58 -0.50
CA LEU A 165 7.59 -9.19 0.80
C LEU A 165 6.55 -8.35 1.54
N CYS A 166 5.45 -8.98 1.87
CA CYS A 166 4.30 -8.39 2.57
C CYS A 166 4.29 -8.90 4.01
N ASP A 167 4.95 -8.16 4.89
CA ASP A 167 4.95 -8.49 6.33
C ASP A 167 3.66 -8.01 6.99
N GLU A 168 3.16 -8.75 7.98
CA GLU A 168 1.85 -8.56 8.59
C GLU A 168 0.73 -8.36 7.56
N ALA A 169 0.74 -9.20 6.54
CA ALA A 169 -0.09 -9.07 5.33
C ALA A 169 -1.59 -8.92 5.62
N HIS A 170 -2.09 -9.45 6.74
CA HIS A 170 -3.49 -9.32 7.15
C HIS A 170 -3.94 -7.86 7.34
N LEU A 171 -3.00 -6.91 7.55
CA LEU A 171 -3.34 -5.50 7.72
C LEU A 171 -3.74 -4.81 6.42
N TYR A 172 -3.31 -5.30 5.27
CA TYR A 172 -3.55 -4.65 3.98
C TYR A 172 -3.89 -5.59 2.82
N LEU A 173 -3.91 -6.89 3.08
CA LEU A 173 -4.43 -7.92 2.18
C LEU A 173 -5.61 -8.67 2.82
N PRO A 174 -6.65 -7.98 3.31
CA PRO A 174 -7.74 -8.59 4.05
C PRO A 174 -8.55 -9.57 3.17
N THR A 175 -9.43 -10.34 3.80
CA THR A 175 -10.38 -11.16 3.05
C THR A 175 -11.34 -10.27 2.25
N GLN A 176 -11.88 -10.76 1.13
CA GLN A 176 -12.82 -9.97 0.32
C GLN A 176 -14.14 -9.68 1.07
N GLU A 177 -14.48 -10.50 2.04
CA GLU A 177 -15.70 -10.36 2.86
C GLU A 177 -15.55 -9.17 3.82
N ASP A 178 -14.37 -8.99 4.40
CA ASP A 178 -14.08 -7.94 5.38
C ASP A 178 -13.65 -6.60 4.75
N ALA A 179 -13.28 -6.62 3.46
CA ALA A 179 -12.79 -5.46 2.75
C ALA A 179 -13.91 -4.51 2.30
N ASP A 180 -13.72 -3.21 2.49
CA ASP A 180 -14.55 -2.17 1.86
C ASP A 180 -14.27 -2.04 0.35
N SER A 181 -15.01 -1.15 -0.34
CA SER A 181 -14.89 -0.97 -1.79
C SER A 181 -13.49 -0.49 -2.23
N ILE A 182 -12.84 0.34 -1.43
CA ILE A 182 -11.52 0.92 -1.71
C ILE A 182 -10.44 -0.13 -1.45
N GLN A 183 -10.55 -0.85 -0.34
CA GLN A 183 -9.66 -1.96 0.02
C GLN A 183 -9.74 -3.07 -1.03
N LYS A 184 -10.92 -3.39 -1.57
CA LYS A 184 -11.09 -4.35 -2.68
C LYS A 184 -10.33 -3.94 -3.93
N GLN A 185 -10.35 -2.65 -4.26
CA GLN A 185 -9.59 -2.15 -5.41
C GLN A 185 -8.07 -2.26 -5.17
N ALA A 186 -7.60 -1.90 -3.99
CA ALA A 186 -6.21 -2.05 -3.60
C ALA A 186 -5.76 -3.52 -3.60
N LEU A 187 -6.58 -4.40 -3.02
CA LEU A 187 -6.37 -5.85 -3.00
C LEU A 187 -6.25 -6.44 -4.40
N GLY A 188 -7.07 -5.97 -5.35
CA GLY A 188 -7.04 -6.40 -6.75
C GLY A 188 -5.67 -6.25 -7.42
N ASN A 189 -4.87 -5.25 -7.01
CA ASN A 189 -3.51 -5.07 -7.52
C ASN A 189 -2.58 -6.21 -7.06
N PHE A 190 -2.67 -6.59 -5.79
CA PHE A 190 -1.89 -7.71 -5.24
C PHE A 190 -2.35 -9.07 -5.81
N GLU A 191 -3.65 -9.26 -5.97
CA GLU A 191 -4.20 -10.46 -6.60
C GLU A 191 -3.70 -10.61 -8.04
N ARG A 192 -3.56 -9.50 -8.76
CA ARG A 192 -2.99 -9.50 -10.11
C ARG A 192 -1.51 -9.90 -10.11
N ILE A 193 -0.73 -9.38 -9.15
CA ILE A 193 0.67 -9.80 -8.99
C ILE A 193 0.74 -11.29 -8.67
N ALA A 194 -0.09 -11.79 -7.76
CA ALA A 194 -0.10 -13.21 -7.39
C ALA A 194 -0.42 -14.12 -8.59
N LYS A 195 -1.36 -13.72 -9.48
CA LYS A 195 -1.80 -14.48 -10.66
C LYS A 195 -0.82 -14.39 -11.83
N GLU A 196 -0.28 -13.20 -12.09
CA GLU A 196 0.41 -12.88 -13.35
C GLU A 196 1.88 -12.47 -13.15
N GLY A 197 2.29 -12.13 -11.93
CA GLY A 197 3.60 -11.54 -11.64
C GLY A 197 4.78 -12.35 -12.18
N ARG A 198 4.69 -13.69 -12.14
CA ARG A 198 5.71 -14.59 -12.66
C ARG A 198 6.09 -14.29 -14.11
N LYS A 199 5.13 -13.89 -14.96
CA LYS A 199 5.38 -13.56 -16.37
C LYS A 199 6.23 -12.30 -16.53
N TYR A 200 6.19 -11.42 -15.53
CA TYR A 200 6.85 -10.12 -15.54
C TYR A 200 8.03 -10.04 -14.55
N GLY A 201 8.49 -11.19 -14.04
CA GLY A 201 9.62 -11.24 -13.11
C GLY A 201 9.27 -10.72 -11.70
N MET A 202 8.00 -10.72 -11.31
CA MET A 202 7.58 -10.38 -9.95
C MET A 202 7.07 -11.61 -9.21
N SER A 203 7.46 -11.73 -7.94
CA SER A 203 6.88 -12.68 -7.00
C SER A 203 6.34 -11.97 -5.76
N LEU A 204 5.37 -12.60 -5.11
CA LEU A 204 4.78 -12.14 -3.88
C LEU A 204 5.12 -13.12 -2.75
N VAL A 205 5.64 -12.59 -1.64
CA VAL A 205 5.89 -13.35 -0.42
C VAL A 205 4.96 -12.78 0.65
N VAL A 206 4.02 -13.60 1.11
CA VAL A 206 3.02 -13.22 2.10
C VAL A 206 3.45 -13.75 3.45
N ILE A 207 3.62 -12.86 4.43
CA ILE A 207 4.01 -13.18 5.79
C ILE A 207 2.89 -12.72 6.72
N SER A 208 2.31 -13.63 7.51
CA SER A 208 1.22 -13.29 8.41
C SER A 208 1.16 -14.26 9.59
N GLN A 209 0.84 -13.73 10.75
CA GLN A 209 0.51 -14.51 11.94
C GLN A 209 -0.97 -14.96 11.94
N ARG A 210 -1.79 -14.39 11.03
CA ARG A 210 -3.23 -14.64 10.91
C ARG A 210 -3.62 -14.99 9.47
N PRO A 211 -3.28 -16.18 9.00
CA PRO A 211 -3.61 -16.57 7.63
C PRO A 211 -5.11 -16.59 7.35
N SER A 212 -5.97 -16.76 8.37
CA SER A 212 -7.42 -16.67 8.20
C SER A 212 -7.94 -15.29 7.82
N ASP A 213 -7.17 -14.23 8.12
CA ASP A 213 -7.55 -12.86 7.86
C ASP A 213 -6.93 -12.32 6.55
N VAL A 214 -6.18 -13.18 5.82
CA VAL A 214 -5.57 -12.85 4.53
C VAL A 214 -6.43 -13.34 3.36
N SER A 215 -6.42 -12.61 2.26
CA SER A 215 -7.14 -12.95 1.02
C SER A 215 -6.90 -14.40 0.59
N LYS A 216 -7.98 -15.18 0.54
CA LYS A 216 -7.96 -16.56 0.07
C LYS A 216 -7.54 -16.66 -1.40
N THR A 217 -7.86 -15.66 -2.21
CA THR A 217 -7.44 -15.58 -3.62
C THR A 217 -5.92 -15.51 -3.72
N ILE A 218 -5.26 -14.68 -2.93
CA ILE A 218 -3.81 -14.57 -2.92
C ILE A 218 -3.18 -15.85 -2.40
N LEU A 219 -3.65 -16.36 -1.25
CA LEU A 219 -3.12 -17.58 -0.66
C LEU A 219 -3.22 -18.79 -1.60
N SER A 220 -4.32 -18.90 -2.36
CA SER A 220 -4.51 -20.00 -3.35
C SER A 220 -3.55 -19.92 -4.55
N GLN A 221 -2.91 -18.79 -4.79
CA GLN A 221 -1.88 -18.62 -5.82
C GLN A 221 -0.46 -18.88 -5.30
N CYS A 222 -0.30 -19.08 -3.99
CA CYS A 222 0.99 -19.43 -3.41
C CYS A 222 1.30 -20.90 -3.69
N ASN A 223 2.44 -21.16 -4.33
CA ASN A 223 2.90 -22.52 -4.64
C ASN A 223 3.69 -23.16 -3.50
N ASN A 224 4.20 -22.34 -2.59
CA ASN A 224 5.06 -22.81 -1.49
C ASN A 224 4.59 -22.21 -0.17
N PHE A 225 4.59 -23.02 0.86
CA PHE A 225 4.21 -22.63 2.21
C PHE A 225 5.29 -23.02 3.21
N LEU A 226 5.59 -22.09 4.09
CA LEU A 226 6.42 -22.31 5.27
C LEU A 226 5.57 -22.01 6.50
N ALA A 227 4.99 -23.03 7.09
CA ALA A 227 4.09 -22.90 8.22
C ALA A 227 4.84 -23.15 9.53
N LEU A 228 4.94 -22.12 10.37
CA LEU A 228 5.42 -22.21 11.75
C LEU A 228 4.29 -22.72 12.65
N ARG A 229 4.55 -22.80 13.95
CA ARG A 229 3.54 -23.27 14.92
C ARG A 229 2.25 -22.46 14.83
N LEU A 230 1.14 -23.15 14.57
CA LEU A 230 -0.21 -22.61 14.58
C LEU A 230 -1.05 -23.41 15.57
N SER A 231 -1.64 -22.72 16.55
CA SER A 231 -2.51 -23.32 17.56
C SER A 231 -3.99 -23.09 17.29
N ASN A 232 -4.34 -22.02 16.59
CA ASN A 232 -5.71 -21.66 16.27
C ASN A 232 -6.28 -22.55 15.15
N ASP A 233 -7.44 -23.18 15.37
CA ASP A 233 -8.07 -24.08 14.42
C ASP A 233 -8.54 -23.38 13.14
N ARG A 234 -8.95 -22.11 13.22
CA ARG A 234 -9.34 -21.30 12.06
C ARG A 234 -8.16 -21.12 11.11
N ASP A 235 -7.00 -20.77 11.66
CA ASP A 235 -5.77 -20.57 10.87
C ASP A 235 -5.24 -21.88 10.28
N LYS A 236 -5.25 -22.95 11.06
CA LYS A 236 -4.89 -24.29 10.56
C LYS A 236 -5.80 -24.75 9.43
N SER A 237 -7.12 -24.47 9.51
CA SER A 237 -8.06 -24.87 8.48
C SER A 237 -7.81 -24.16 7.16
N VAL A 238 -7.37 -22.91 7.17
CA VAL A 238 -7.01 -22.18 5.94
C VAL A 238 -5.85 -22.88 5.24
N ILE A 239 -4.76 -23.15 5.96
CA ILE A 239 -3.59 -23.84 5.39
C ILE A 239 -3.97 -25.25 4.91
N ARG A 240 -4.77 -25.97 5.70
CA ARG A 240 -5.26 -27.30 5.35
C ARG A 240 -6.05 -27.32 4.03
N ASN A 241 -6.87 -26.30 3.78
CA ASN A 241 -7.69 -26.19 2.58
C ASN A 241 -6.89 -25.78 1.32
N LEU A 242 -5.71 -25.24 1.49
CA LEU A 242 -4.82 -24.86 0.39
C LEU A 242 -3.95 -26.03 -0.10
N LEU A 243 -3.85 -27.11 0.67
CA LEU A 243 -2.99 -28.23 0.36
C LEU A 243 -3.78 -29.45 -0.15
N PRO A 244 -3.19 -30.25 -1.03
CA PRO A 244 -3.78 -31.53 -1.44
C PRO A 244 -4.06 -32.45 -0.24
N ASP A 245 -5.09 -33.30 -0.37
CA ASP A 245 -5.53 -34.19 0.71
C ASP A 245 -4.43 -35.10 1.24
N ALA A 246 -3.57 -35.57 0.37
CA ALA A 246 -2.42 -36.41 0.74
C ALA A 246 -1.45 -35.77 1.74
N LEU A 247 -1.43 -34.42 1.81
CA LEU A 247 -0.50 -33.64 2.63
C LEU A 247 -1.14 -33.15 3.94
N LYS A 248 -2.45 -33.29 4.10
CA LYS A 248 -3.18 -32.79 5.27
C LYS A 248 -2.70 -33.39 6.59
N GLY A 249 -2.28 -34.67 6.59
CA GLY A 249 -1.77 -35.34 7.78
C GLY A 249 -0.51 -34.70 8.38
N VAL A 250 0.33 -34.08 7.54
CA VAL A 250 1.55 -33.41 8.03
C VAL A 250 1.20 -32.14 8.82
N LEU A 251 0.08 -31.47 8.49
CA LEU A 251 -0.35 -30.26 9.16
C LEU A 251 -0.87 -30.49 10.60
N GLU A 252 -1.20 -31.70 10.95
CA GLU A 252 -1.58 -32.07 12.32
C GLU A 252 -0.44 -31.88 13.31
N GLN A 253 0.80 -31.79 12.83
CA GLN A 253 1.96 -31.51 13.62
C GLN A 253 2.20 -30.01 13.92
N LEU A 254 1.46 -29.11 13.25
CA LEU A 254 1.66 -27.64 13.41
C LEU A 254 1.57 -27.16 14.86
N PRO A 255 0.64 -27.64 15.70
CA PRO A 255 0.58 -27.21 17.11
C PRO A 255 1.77 -27.73 17.95
N LEU A 256 2.41 -28.79 17.49
CA LEU A 256 3.50 -29.49 18.20
C LEU A 256 4.89 -28.98 17.84
N LEU A 257 4.99 -28.01 16.93
CA LEU A 257 6.26 -27.43 16.51
C LEU A 257 6.88 -26.59 17.62
N ASP A 258 8.18 -26.74 17.80
CA ASP A 258 8.98 -25.88 18.68
C ASP A 258 9.30 -24.52 18.05
N VAL A 259 9.86 -23.63 18.85
CA VAL A 259 10.37 -22.34 18.37
C VAL A 259 11.46 -22.57 17.34
N GLY A 260 11.32 -21.92 16.17
CA GLY A 260 12.24 -22.07 15.06
C GLY A 260 12.02 -23.34 14.21
N GLU A 261 10.99 -24.12 14.48
CA GLU A 261 10.56 -25.21 13.61
C GLU A 261 9.45 -24.81 12.67
N ALA A 262 9.43 -25.36 11.49
CA ALA A 262 8.43 -25.12 10.48
C ALA A 262 8.14 -26.37 9.66
N ILE A 263 6.95 -26.44 9.07
CA ILE A 263 6.59 -27.37 8.01
C ILE A 263 6.73 -26.64 6.70
N ALA A 264 7.59 -27.15 5.83
CA ALA A 264 7.79 -26.64 4.49
C ALA A 264 7.09 -27.57 3.48
N VAL A 265 6.28 -26.98 2.58
CA VAL A 265 5.50 -27.72 1.59
C VAL A 265 5.31 -26.88 0.32
N GLY A 266 5.29 -27.51 -0.84
CA GLY A 266 5.04 -26.87 -2.13
C GLY A 266 6.00 -27.30 -3.21
N ASP A 267 5.93 -26.61 -4.36
CA ASP A 267 6.66 -27.01 -5.58
C ASP A 267 8.20 -26.95 -5.45
N ALA A 268 8.70 -26.15 -4.53
CA ALA A 268 10.14 -26.02 -4.28
C ALA A 268 10.72 -27.17 -3.45
N ILE A 269 9.88 -28.07 -2.92
CA ILE A 269 10.27 -29.12 -1.97
C ILE A 269 9.70 -30.44 -2.45
N LEU A 270 10.55 -31.45 -2.64
CA LEU A 270 10.13 -32.76 -3.16
C LEU A 270 9.11 -33.46 -2.26
N LEU A 271 9.25 -33.32 -0.94
CA LEU A 271 8.33 -33.90 0.04
C LEU A 271 8.09 -32.92 1.18
N PRO A 272 6.86 -32.83 1.70
CA PRO A 272 6.58 -32.05 2.90
C PRO A 272 7.54 -32.44 4.01
N SER A 273 8.21 -31.45 4.58
CA SER A 273 9.28 -31.68 5.53
C SER A 273 9.15 -30.77 6.75
N ARG A 274 9.32 -31.37 7.94
CA ARG A 274 9.57 -30.59 9.14
C ARG A 274 11.04 -30.17 9.13
N ILE A 275 11.25 -28.86 9.22
CA ILE A 275 12.58 -28.27 9.16
C ILE A 275 12.83 -27.42 10.40
N ARG A 276 14.09 -27.29 10.78
CA ARG A 276 14.51 -26.36 11.82
C ARG A 276 15.25 -25.19 11.18
N LEU A 277 14.73 -24.00 11.37
CA LEU A 277 15.31 -22.78 10.85
C LEU A 277 16.60 -22.46 11.62
N LYS A 278 17.65 -22.13 10.88
CA LYS A 278 18.91 -21.67 11.51
C LYS A 278 18.67 -20.29 12.14
N GLN A 279 19.11 -20.13 13.37
CA GLN A 279 19.06 -18.83 14.02
C GLN A 279 19.97 -17.85 13.27
N PRO A 280 19.51 -16.60 13.00
CA PRO A 280 20.33 -15.61 12.33
C PRO A 280 21.58 -15.29 13.17
N GLU A 281 22.71 -15.09 12.47
CA GLU A 281 24.00 -14.75 13.14
C GLU A 281 23.93 -13.37 13.78
N LEU A 282 23.30 -12.42 13.07
CA LEU A 282 22.99 -11.09 13.61
C LEU A 282 21.58 -11.15 14.20
N LYS A 283 21.49 -11.02 15.50
CA LYS A 283 20.19 -10.97 16.17
C LYS A 283 19.45 -9.70 15.74
N PRO A 284 18.16 -9.79 15.35
CA PRO A 284 17.37 -8.59 15.09
C PRO A 284 17.28 -7.76 16.35
N ILE A 285 17.36 -6.43 16.21
CA ILE A 285 17.09 -5.51 17.29
C ILE A 285 15.57 -5.51 17.47
N SER A 286 15.09 -6.40 18.34
CA SER A 286 13.68 -6.50 18.67
C SER A 286 13.34 -5.46 19.73
N SER A 287 12.29 -4.68 19.50
CA SER A 287 11.75 -3.76 20.50
C SER A 287 10.96 -4.47 21.63
N THR A 288 10.92 -5.80 21.59
CA THR A 288 10.25 -6.59 22.64
C THR A 288 10.97 -6.41 23.96
N LYS A 289 10.32 -5.70 24.88
CA LYS A 289 10.86 -5.44 26.21
C LYS A 289 10.74 -6.68 27.08
N ASN A 290 11.78 -6.95 27.86
CA ASN A 290 11.71 -7.96 28.89
C ASN A 290 11.01 -7.34 30.10
N PHE A 291 9.70 -7.56 30.24
CA PHE A 291 8.87 -6.99 31.30
C PHE A 291 9.45 -7.24 32.72
N TRP A 292 9.92 -8.44 32.99
CA TRP A 292 10.43 -8.83 34.31
C TRP A 292 11.67 -8.01 34.67
N ILE A 293 12.64 -7.91 33.77
CA ILE A 293 13.86 -7.13 34.00
C ILE A 293 13.55 -5.64 34.07
N GLU A 294 12.65 -5.14 33.22
CA GLU A 294 12.33 -3.73 33.23
C GLU A 294 11.50 -3.30 34.43
N TRP A 295 10.59 -4.13 34.91
CA TRP A 295 9.85 -3.85 36.14
C TRP A 295 10.76 -3.79 37.37
N GLU A 296 11.78 -4.63 37.42
CA GLU A 296 12.74 -4.64 38.51
C GLU A 296 13.64 -3.40 38.50
N ASN A 297 14.06 -2.95 37.33
CA ASN A 297 15.11 -1.95 37.17
C ASN A 297 14.62 -0.53 36.83
N LYS A 298 13.40 -0.35 36.31
CA LYS A 298 12.89 0.97 35.90
C LYS A 298 12.02 1.60 36.98
N LYS A 299 12.41 2.83 37.37
CA LYS A 299 11.55 3.72 38.15
C LYS A 299 10.65 4.54 37.22
N ALA A 300 9.43 4.84 37.70
CA ALA A 300 8.53 5.74 37.03
C ALA A 300 9.18 7.13 36.87
N ASP A 301 9.16 7.67 35.64
CA ASP A 301 9.65 9.01 35.36
C ASP A 301 8.46 9.89 34.93
N ASN A 302 8.11 10.85 35.78
CA ASN A 302 7.00 11.77 35.52
C ASN A 302 7.29 12.68 34.30
N ASN A 303 8.56 13.07 34.11
CA ASN A 303 8.92 13.94 32.96
C ASN A 303 8.73 13.19 31.64
N ALA A 304 9.11 11.92 31.59
CA ALA A 304 8.88 11.09 30.40
C ALA A 304 7.38 10.98 30.02
N ILE A 305 6.49 11.01 31.02
CA ILE A 305 5.04 11.00 30.77
C ILE A 305 4.58 12.37 30.24
N ILE A 306 5.09 13.46 30.80
CA ILE A 306 4.79 14.82 30.35
C ILE A 306 5.22 15.00 28.89
N ASP A 307 6.47 14.62 28.56
CA ASP A 307 7.01 14.68 27.20
C ASP A 307 6.18 13.81 26.24
N ALA A 308 5.79 12.61 26.68
CA ALA A 308 4.93 11.74 25.87
C ALA A 308 3.55 12.37 25.57
N VAL A 309 2.95 13.07 26.56
CA VAL A 309 1.68 13.78 26.36
C VAL A 309 1.85 14.95 25.39
N GLU A 310 2.97 15.68 25.47
CA GLU A 310 3.26 16.75 24.53
C GLU A 310 3.47 16.22 23.10
N ASN A 311 4.23 15.13 22.95
CA ASN A 311 4.39 14.43 21.68
C ASN A 311 3.04 13.95 21.12
N MET A 312 2.14 13.44 21.97
CA MET A 312 0.77 13.07 21.56
C MET A 312 -0.02 14.29 21.06
N ARG A 313 0.08 15.45 21.71
CA ARG A 313 -0.59 16.69 21.27
C ARG A 313 -0.03 17.19 19.97
N CYS A 314 1.29 17.14 19.80
CA CYS A 314 1.98 17.55 18.58
C CYS A 314 1.88 16.50 17.45
N GLN A 315 1.40 15.30 17.73
CA GLN A 315 1.36 14.14 16.80
C GLN A 315 2.73 13.86 16.14
N THR A 316 3.79 14.10 16.86
CA THR A 316 5.18 13.86 16.43
C THR A 316 5.95 13.30 17.61
N LYS A 317 6.80 12.31 17.38
CA LYS A 317 7.87 11.96 18.30
C LYS A 317 9.09 12.78 17.92
N GLU A 318 9.77 13.39 18.86
CA GLU A 318 11.11 13.91 18.61
C GLU A 318 11.96 12.74 18.11
N GLN A 319 12.39 12.83 16.86
CA GLN A 319 13.41 11.92 16.36
C GLN A 319 14.70 12.34 17.04
N VAL A 320 15.17 11.54 17.97
CA VAL A 320 16.55 11.62 18.40
C VAL A 320 17.38 11.25 17.16
N ILE A 321 17.95 12.28 16.52
CA ILE A 321 18.93 12.10 15.46
C ILE A 321 20.24 11.75 16.19
N ASP A 322 20.54 10.42 16.27
CA ASP A 322 21.86 9.93 16.63
C ASP A 322 22.80 9.99 15.42
#